data_8666c0c9911a003f285714fcb5117d4f
#
_entry.id   8666c0c9911a003f285714fcb5117d4f
#
_cell.length_a   1.000
_cell.length_b   1.000
_cell.length_c   1.000
_cell.angle_alpha   90.00
_cell.angle_beta   90.00
_cell.angle_gamma   90.00
#
_symmetry.space_group_name_H-M   'P 1'
#
loop_
_entity.id
_entity.type
_entity.pdbx_description
1 polymer ?
#
loop_
_entity_poly.entity_id
_entity_poly.type
_entity_poly.pdbx_seq_one_letter_code
_entity_poly.pdbx_strand_id
1 'polypeptide(L)'
;ALLKNPYDVIHSHYWISGKVAMPVAKELNIPLVHTMHTMARVKNLNLAEGEVPEPMIRVQGETQVVAAADALIANTDAEAASLVSLYEACPDNVLVVSPGVNLKVFTPGAGRAAAREIVGLDKDSHTITFVGRIQPHKGPEVLIRSIAELVSHSPHLRAKLIVNIIGGASG
;
A
#
# COMPACT_ATOMS: atom_id res chain seq x y z
N ALA A 1 33.15 6.86 -3.60
CA ALA A 1 32.17 7.47 -4.53
C ALA A 1 31.39 8.58 -3.84
N LEU A 2 30.91 8.38 -2.60
CA LEU A 2 30.15 9.38 -1.82
C LEU A 2 30.92 10.69 -1.60
N LEU A 3 32.24 10.61 -1.41
CA LEU A 3 33.08 11.79 -1.16
C LEU A 3 33.36 12.63 -2.42
N LYS A 4 33.17 12.07 -3.61
CA LYS A 4 33.44 12.78 -4.88
C LYS A 4 32.21 13.50 -5.45
N ASN A 5 31.00 13.04 -5.09
CA ASN A 5 29.74 13.66 -5.49
C ASN A 5 28.89 13.78 -4.22
N PRO A 6 28.96 14.91 -3.50
CA PRO A 6 28.13 15.11 -2.32
C PRO A 6 26.65 15.09 -2.72
N TYR A 7 25.86 14.38 -1.95
CA TYR A 7 24.41 14.37 -2.08
C TYR A 7 23.83 15.39 -1.09
N ASP A 8 22.74 16.05 -1.48
CA ASP A 8 22.08 17.06 -0.65
C ASP A 8 21.03 16.48 0.28
N VAL A 9 20.54 15.27 -0.02
CA VAL A 9 19.47 14.59 0.73
C VAL A 9 19.55 13.08 0.51
N ILE A 10 19.14 12.30 1.51
CA ILE A 10 18.86 10.87 1.38
C ILE A 10 17.35 10.67 1.49
N HIS A 11 16.74 10.05 0.48
CA HIS A 11 15.35 9.58 0.58
C HIS A 11 15.33 8.05 0.65
N SER A 12 14.96 7.52 1.80
CA SER A 12 14.89 6.08 2.04
C SER A 12 13.44 5.58 2.00
N HIS A 13 13.25 4.34 1.54
CA HIS A 13 11.95 3.70 1.39
C HIS A 13 11.93 2.39 2.12
N TYR A 14 10.91 2.15 2.95
CA TYR A 14 10.77 0.98 3.80
C TYR A 14 11.79 0.93 4.95
N TRP A 15 11.40 0.37 6.09
CA TRP A 15 12.14 0.47 7.35
C TRP A 15 13.59 -0.04 7.29
N ILE A 16 13.86 -1.12 6.52
CA ILE A 16 15.22 -1.66 6.42
C ILE A 16 16.18 -0.65 5.79
N SER A 17 15.78 -0.03 4.67
CA SER A 17 16.61 1.00 4.03
C SER A 17 16.72 2.26 4.91
N GLY A 18 15.66 2.60 5.65
CA GLY A 18 15.71 3.65 6.66
C GLY A 18 16.79 3.39 7.71
N LYS A 19 16.83 2.17 8.26
CA LYS A 19 17.87 1.75 9.22
C LYS A 19 19.29 1.87 8.68
N VAL A 20 19.49 1.57 7.40
CA VAL A 20 20.80 1.72 6.74
C VAL A 20 21.11 3.20 6.45
N ALA A 21 20.10 3.97 6.06
CA ALA A 21 20.27 5.39 5.71
C ALA A 21 20.60 6.28 6.92
N MET A 22 20.03 5.99 8.09
CA MET A 22 20.23 6.80 9.31
C MET A 22 21.71 7.09 9.64
N PRO A 23 22.60 6.08 9.80
CA PRO A 23 23.99 6.34 10.12
C PRO A 23 24.72 7.09 9.01
N VAL A 24 24.36 6.84 7.73
CA VAL A 24 24.97 7.50 6.57
C VAL A 24 24.56 8.97 6.52
N ALA A 25 23.28 9.29 6.72
CA ALA A 25 22.80 10.68 6.76
C ALA A 25 23.49 11.47 7.86
N LYS A 26 23.61 10.85 9.06
CA LYS A 26 24.30 11.46 10.19
C LYS A 26 25.80 11.68 9.91
N GLU A 27 26.50 10.72 9.34
CA GLU A 27 27.93 10.83 9.02
C GLU A 27 28.19 11.91 7.97
N LEU A 28 27.34 12.00 6.96
CA LEU A 28 27.45 12.98 5.89
C LEU A 28 26.86 14.36 6.26
N ASN A 29 26.18 14.46 7.40
CA ASN A 29 25.46 15.65 7.85
C ASN A 29 24.49 16.19 6.79
N ILE A 30 23.68 15.30 6.20
CA ILE A 30 22.66 15.62 5.21
C ILE A 30 21.28 15.15 5.68
N PRO A 31 20.17 15.80 5.26
CA PRO A 31 18.83 15.44 5.67
C PRO A 31 18.43 14.02 5.25
N LEU A 32 17.67 13.35 6.13
CA LEU A 32 17.03 12.07 5.87
C LEU A 32 15.52 12.26 5.67
N VAL A 33 15.06 12.03 4.45
CA VAL A 33 13.64 11.90 4.12
C VAL A 33 13.28 10.42 4.10
N HIS A 34 12.12 10.05 4.67
CA HIS A 34 11.72 8.65 4.71
C HIS A 34 10.25 8.43 4.33
N THR A 35 10.00 7.38 3.54
CA THR A 35 8.65 6.88 3.22
C THR A 35 8.50 5.45 3.74
N MET A 36 7.50 5.23 4.62
CA MET A 36 7.30 3.91 5.25
C MET A 36 6.75 2.86 4.29
N HIS A 37 5.83 3.21 3.41
CA HIS A 37 5.00 2.36 2.53
C HIS A 37 4.11 1.37 3.26
N THR A 38 4.56 0.79 4.35
CA THR A 38 3.79 -0.07 5.25
C THR A 38 4.33 0.07 6.67
N MET A 39 3.46 -0.06 7.66
CA MET A 39 3.80 0.11 9.06
C MET A 39 3.40 -1.11 9.88
N ALA A 40 4.33 -1.66 10.66
CA ALA A 40 4.11 -2.85 11.48
C ALA A 40 2.99 -2.65 12.50
N ARG A 41 2.94 -1.51 13.19
CA ARG A 41 1.88 -1.24 14.18
C ARG A 41 0.50 -1.19 13.54
N VAL A 42 0.37 -0.57 12.35
CA VAL A 42 -0.90 -0.56 11.59
C VAL A 42 -1.30 -1.96 11.17
N LYS A 43 -0.36 -2.77 10.67
CA LYS A 43 -0.63 -4.17 10.30
C LYS A 43 -1.07 -4.99 11.51
N ASN A 44 -0.38 -4.83 12.65
CA ASN A 44 -0.69 -5.56 13.88
C ASN A 44 -2.06 -5.19 14.48
N LEU A 45 -2.58 -3.99 14.20
CA LEU A 45 -3.93 -3.60 14.58
C LEU A 45 -5.01 -4.20 13.66
N ASN A 46 -4.65 -4.64 12.46
CA ASN A 46 -5.57 -5.10 11.43
C ASN A 46 -5.22 -6.52 10.92
N LEU A 47 -4.76 -7.37 11.82
CA LEU A 47 -4.44 -8.77 11.47
C LEU A 47 -5.69 -9.52 11.02
N ALA A 48 -5.57 -10.23 9.91
CA ALA A 48 -6.57 -11.20 9.50
C ALA A 48 -6.48 -12.47 10.37
N GLU A 49 -7.54 -13.27 10.36
CA GLU A 49 -7.56 -14.55 11.06
C GLU A 49 -6.41 -15.45 10.58
N GLY A 50 -5.61 -15.95 11.52
CA GLY A 50 -4.45 -16.81 11.24
C GLY A 50 -3.17 -16.06 10.83
N GLU A 51 -3.17 -14.74 10.76
CA GLU A 51 -1.94 -13.98 10.53
C GLU A 51 -1.12 -13.80 11.80
N VAL A 52 0.20 -13.83 11.64
CA VAL A 52 1.16 -13.60 12.73
C VAL A 52 1.53 -12.11 12.76
N PRO A 53 1.61 -11.49 13.95
CA PRO A 53 2.04 -10.11 14.08
C PRO A 53 3.46 -9.88 13.51
N GLU A 54 3.66 -8.70 12.98
CA GLU A 54 4.98 -8.24 12.57
C GLU A 54 5.95 -8.26 13.76
N PRO A 55 7.19 -8.70 13.57
CA PRO A 55 8.12 -8.92 14.67
C PRO A 55 8.54 -7.61 15.35
N MET A 56 8.81 -7.67 16.64
CA MET A 56 9.20 -6.50 17.44
C MET A 56 10.44 -5.76 16.91
N ILE A 57 11.38 -6.50 16.31
CA ILE A 57 12.56 -5.88 15.67
C ILE A 57 12.17 -4.89 14.56
N ARG A 58 11.10 -5.21 13.80
CA ARG A 58 10.54 -4.30 12.79
C ARG A 58 9.89 -3.09 13.45
N VAL A 59 9.04 -3.28 14.45
CA VAL A 59 8.38 -2.20 15.19
C VAL A 59 9.41 -1.23 15.76
N GLN A 60 10.46 -1.75 16.40
CA GLN A 60 11.54 -0.95 16.96
C GLN A 60 12.33 -0.23 15.86
N GLY A 61 12.63 -0.92 14.76
CA GLY A 61 13.34 -0.35 13.62
C GLY A 61 12.57 0.81 12.98
N GLU A 62 11.28 0.64 12.77
CA GLU A 62 10.38 1.69 12.26
C GLU A 62 10.34 2.89 13.22
N THR A 63 10.19 2.66 14.51
CA THR A 63 10.20 3.74 15.53
C THR A 63 11.50 4.53 15.50
N GLN A 64 12.64 3.85 15.37
CA GLN A 64 13.94 4.52 15.29
C GLN A 64 14.09 5.36 14.01
N VAL A 65 13.61 4.85 12.88
CA VAL A 65 13.65 5.58 11.59
C VAL A 65 12.76 6.81 11.66
N VAL A 66 11.55 6.69 12.20
CA VAL A 66 10.63 7.83 12.37
C VAL A 66 11.26 8.91 13.25
N ALA A 67 11.87 8.52 14.36
CA ALA A 67 12.51 9.48 15.28
C ALA A 67 13.76 10.17 14.69
N ALA A 68 14.42 9.55 13.70
CA ALA A 68 15.66 10.05 13.12
C ALA A 68 15.46 10.80 11.80
N ALA A 69 14.32 10.63 11.14
CA ALA A 69 14.04 11.30 9.88
C ALA A 69 13.74 12.79 10.08
N ASP A 70 14.34 13.64 9.24
CA ASP A 70 14.06 15.07 9.20
C ASP A 70 12.69 15.36 8.55
N ALA A 71 12.26 14.49 7.61
CA ALA A 71 10.92 14.53 7.03
C ALA A 71 10.40 13.12 6.74
N LEU A 72 9.10 12.94 6.95
CA LEU A 72 8.36 11.72 6.68
C LEU A 72 7.35 11.96 5.57
N ILE A 73 7.39 11.16 4.52
CA ILE A 73 6.41 11.20 3.44
C ILE A 73 5.35 10.13 3.67
N ALA A 74 4.13 10.57 3.88
CA ALA A 74 2.94 9.73 3.94
C ALA A 74 2.23 9.74 2.58
N ASN A 75 1.73 8.59 2.12
CA ASN A 75 1.01 8.51 0.85
C ASN A 75 -0.45 8.97 0.96
N THR A 76 -0.98 9.00 2.18
CA THR A 76 -2.38 9.38 2.49
C THR A 76 -2.45 10.08 3.84
N ASP A 77 -3.54 10.84 4.07
CA ASP A 77 -3.82 11.46 5.37
C ASP A 77 -3.94 10.41 6.50
N ALA A 78 -4.50 9.23 6.19
CA ALA A 78 -4.61 8.13 7.15
C ALA A 78 -3.22 7.58 7.56
N GLU A 79 -2.27 7.51 6.61
CA GLU A 79 -0.88 7.12 6.88
C GLU A 79 -0.19 8.19 7.75
N ALA A 80 -0.38 9.47 7.45
CA ALA A 80 0.13 10.58 8.24
C ALA A 80 -0.40 10.55 9.67
N ALA A 81 -1.71 10.36 9.85
CA ALA A 81 -2.31 10.22 11.17
C ALA A 81 -1.75 9.01 11.95
N SER A 82 -1.47 7.90 11.26
CA SER A 82 -0.86 6.73 11.88
C SER A 82 0.60 6.95 12.30
N LEU A 83 1.38 7.70 11.51
CA LEU A 83 2.74 8.09 11.89
C LEU A 83 2.75 8.91 13.17
N VAL A 84 1.85 9.88 13.29
CA VAL A 84 1.73 10.72 14.49
C VAL A 84 1.22 9.91 15.68
N SER A 85 0.12 9.17 15.53
CA SER A 85 -0.56 8.52 16.65
C SER A 85 0.13 7.24 17.15
N LEU A 86 0.74 6.46 16.23
CA LEU A 86 1.34 5.18 16.57
C LEU A 86 2.86 5.23 16.72
N TYR A 87 3.53 6.14 16.05
CA TYR A 87 5.00 6.25 16.08
C TYR A 87 5.51 7.54 16.68
N GLU A 88 4.62 8.40 17.20
CA GLU A 88 4.96 9.66 17.86
C GLU A 88 5.75 10.62 16.94
N ALA A 89 5.49 10.54 15.63
CA ALA A 89 6.11 11.47 14.68
C ALA A 89 5.69 12.91 14.98
N CYS A 90 6.64 13.86 14.86
CA CYS A 90 6.32 15.28 14.94
C CYS A 90 5.41 15.63 13.74
N PRO A 91 4.19 16.18 13.97
CA PRO A 91 3.27 16.51 12.87
C PRO A 91 3.89 17.44 11.81
N ASP A 92 4.74 18.38 12.23
CA ASP A 92 5.39 19.33 11.31
C ASP A 92 6.39 18.67 10.36
N ASN A 93 6.86 17.48 10.69
CA ASN A 93 7.79 16.71 9.86
C ASN A 93 7.07 15.70 8.94
N VAL A 94 5.73 15.59 9.03
CA VAL A 94 4.95 14.64 8.21
C VAL A 94 4.28 15.36 7.05
N LEU A 95 4.65 14.98 5.84
CA LEU A 95 4.13 15.55 4.60
C LEU A 95 3.30 14.50 3.85
N VAL A 96 2.09 14.87 3.42
CA VAL A 96 1.25 13.99 2.59
C VAL A 96 1.56 14.23 1.13
N VAL A 97 2.11 13.22 0.47
CA VAL A 97 2.41 13.23 -0.98
C VAL A 97 1.81 11.97 -1.60
N SER A 98 0.70 12.13 -2.29
CA SER A 98 0.04 11.01 -2.96
C SER A 98 0.91 10.43 -4.08
N PRO A 99 0.94 9.09 -4.24
CA PRO A 99 1.66 8.45 -5.33
C PRO A 99 1.17 8.93 -6.70
N GLY A 100 2.11 9.18 -7.59
CA GLY A 100 1.81 9.59 -8.95
C GLY A 100 1.33 8.43 -9.83
N VAL A 101 0.60 8.77 -10.90
CA VAL A 101 0.17 7.83 -11.94
C VAL A 101 0.44 8.43 -13.32
N ASN A 102 0.74 7.60 -14.29
CA ASN A 102 0.91 8.05 -15.68
C ASN A 102 -0.45 8.32 -16.32
N LEU A 103 -0.87 9.59 -16.35
CA LEU A 103 -2.14 10.03 -16.89
C LEU A 103 -2.28 9.83 -18.42
N LYS A 104 -1.20 9.55 -19.15
CA LYS A 104 -1.25 9.18 -20.57
C LYS A 104 -1.68 7.72 -20.77
N VAL A 105 -1.44 6.88 -19.77
CA VAL A 105 -1.79 5.45 -19.78
C VAL A 105 -3.11 5.22 -19.05
N PHE A 106 -3.24 5.79 -17.85
CA PHE A 106 -4.43 5.65 -17.01
C PHE A 106 -5.41 6.80 -17.29
N THR A 107 -6.18 6.63 -18.34
CA THR A 107 -7.22 7.57 -18.77
C THR A 107 -8.59 6.93 -18.65
N PRO A 108 -9.70 7.71 -18.56
CA PRO A 108 -11.06 7.17 -18.64
C PRO A 108 -11.35 6.41 -19.95
N GLY A 109 -10.52 6.59 -20.99
CA GLY A 109 -10.65 5.93 -22.28
C GLY A 109 -11.95 6.25 -23.02
N ALA A 110 -12.37 5.37 -23.92
CA ALA A 110 -13.60 5.48 -24.71
C ALA A 110 -14.87 5.08 -23.92
N GLY A 111 -14.74 4.86 -22.61
CA GLY A 111 -15.82 4.53 -21.71
C GLY A 111 -16.06 3.04 -21.53
N ARG A 112 -17.06 2.72 -20.66
CA ARG A 112 -17.32 1.36 -20.18
C ARG A 112 -17.59 0.34 -21.28
N ALA A 113 -18.38 0.72 -22.30
CA ALA A 113 -18.76 -0.22 -23.36
C ALA A 113 -17.55 -0.68 -24.17
N ALA A 114 -16.72 0.27 -24.63
CA ALA A 114 -15.50 -0.04 -25.37
C ALA A 114 -14.49 -0.86 -24.54
N ALA A 115 -14.33 -0.51 -23.26
CA ALA A 115 -13.45 -1.27 -22.38
C ALA A 115 -13.91 -2.73 -22.20
N ARG A 116 -15.21 -2.98 -22.08
CA ARG A 116 -15.78 -4.33 -22.00
C ARG A 116 -15.55 -5.13 -23.26
N GLU A 117 -15.75 -4.51 -24.43
CA GLU A 117 -15.49 -5.14 -25.72
C GLU A 117 -14.03 -5.58 -25.87
N ILE A 118 -13.08 -4.69 -25.50
CA ILE A 118 -11.63 -5.00 -25.54
C ILE A 118 -11.28 -6.23 -24.70
N VAL A 119 -11.87 -6.38 -23.51
CA VAL A 119 -11.57 -7.49 -22.59
C VAL A 119 -12.54 -8.67 -22.74
N GLY A 120 -13.43 -8.66 -23.73
CA GLY A 120 -14.36 -9.76 -24.01
C GLY A 120 -15.45 -9.95 -22.96
N LEU A 121 -15.86 -8.90 -22.25
CA LEU A 121 -16.94 -8.94 -21.26
C LEU A 121 -18.27 -8.57 -21.88
N ASP A 122 -19.31 -9.35 -21.56
CA ASP A 122 -20.68 -9.03 -21.95
C ASP A 122 -21.11 -7.66 -21.40
N LYS A 123 -21.76 -6.85 -22.27
CA LYS A 123 -22.19 -5.47 -21.94
C LYS A 123 -23.20 -5.42 -20.79
N ASP A 124 -24.05 -6.46 -20.66
CA ASP A 124 -25.13 -6.55 -19.71
C ASP A 124 -24.74 -7.34 -18.42
N SER A 125 -23.53 -7.87 -18.36
CA SER A 125 -23.02 -8.59 -17.18
C SER A 125 -22.74 -7.64 -16.01
N HIS A 126 -22.93 -8.14 -14.81
CA HIS A 126 -22.45 -7.53 -13.56
C HIS A 126 -21.05 -8.06 -13.26
N THR A 127 -20.05 -7.21 -13.38
CA THR A 127 -18.65 -7.62 -13.19
C THR A 127 -18.12 -7.09 -11.87
N ILE A 128 -17.64 -8.00 -11.02
CA ILE A 128 -16.92 -7.68 -9.79
C ILE A 128 -15.48 -8.14 -9.98
N THR A 129 -14.53 -7.25 -9.79
CA THR A 129 -13.12 -7.55 -10.03
C THR A 129 -12.30 -7.30 -8.77
N PHE A 130 -11.58 -8.31 -8.32
CA PHE A 130 -10.51 -8.21 -7.34
C PHE A 130 -9.19 -8.11 -8.10
N VAL A 131 -8.35 -7.17 -7.71
CA VAL A 131 -6.98 -7.04 -8.23
C VAL A 131 -6.02 -6.95 -7.05
N GLY A 132 -5.11 -7.90 -6.91
CA GLY A 132 -4.15 -7.90 -5.82
C GLY A 132 -3.46 -9.23 -5.61
N ARG A 133 -2.50 -9.25 -4.69
CA ARG A 133 -1.85 -10.50 -4.27
C ARG A 133 -2.86 -11.40 -3.57
N ILE A 134 -2.78 -12.70 -3.83
CA ILE A 134 -3.62 -13.71 -3.17
C ILE A 134 -3.04 -13.97 -1.78
N GLN A 135 -3.49 -13.20 -0.82
CA GLN A 135 -3.04 -13.23 0.58
C GLN A 135 -4.24 -12.96 1.51
N PRO A 136 -4.29 -13.55 2.72
CA PRO A 136 -5.42 -13.39 3.66
C PRO A 136 -5.82 -11.93 3.90
N HIS A 137 -4.86 -11.04 4.22
CA HIS A 137 -5.14 -9.63 4.50
C HIS A 137 -5.62 -8.81 3.27
N LYS A 138 -5.59 -9.39 2.05
CA LYS A 138 -6.19 -8.79 0.85
C LYS A 138 -7.64 -9.23 0.64
N GLY A 139 -8.07 -10.25 1.36
CA GLY A 139 -9.46 -10.70 1.45
C GLY A 139 -10.06 -11.31 0.18
N PRO A 140 -9.33 -12.04 -0.69
CA PRO A 140 -9.96 -12.67 -1.85
C PRO A 140 -11.03 -13.70 -1.43
N GLU A 141 -10.83 -14.39 -0.31
CA GLU A 141 -11.80 -15.33 0.25
C GLU A 141 -13.05 -14.62 0.79
N VAL A 142 -12.90 -13.40 1.32
CA VAL A 142 -14.04 -12.57 1.75
C VAL A 142 -14.91 -12.22 0.56
N LEU A 143 -14.29 -11.84 -0.57
CA LEU A 143 -15.01 -11.61 -1.82
C LEU A 143 -15.79 -12.85 -2.24
N ILE A 144 -15.16 -14.02 -2.27
CA ILE A 144 -15.80 -15.28 -2.71
C ILE A 144 -17.00 -15.61 -1.81
N ARG A 145 -16.84 -15.50 -0.48
CA ARG A 145 -17.95 -15.71 0.47
C ARG A 145 -19.08 -14.71 0.26
N SER A 146 -18.76 -13.43 0.07
CA SER A 146 -19.75 -12.38 -0.19
C SER A 146 -20.54 -12.64 -1.48
N ILE A 147 -19.87 -13.13 -2.53
CA ILE A 147 -20.53 -13.53 -3.78
C ILE A 147 -21.44 -14.73 -3.59
N ALA A 148 -20.99 -15.74 -2.83
CA ALA A 148 -21.83 -16.90 -2.53
C ALA A 148 -23.11 -16.49 -1.77
N GLU A 149 -22.98 -15.61 -0.79
CA GLU A 149 -24.09 -15.04 -0.03
C GLU A 149 -25.03 -14.22 -0.93
N LEU A 150 -24.46 -13.33 -1.77
CA LEU A 150 -25.25 -12.55 -2.73
C LEU A 150 -26.08 -13.44 -3.65
N VAL A 151 -25.49 -14.49 -4.22
CA VAL A 151 -26.17 -15.39 -5.15
C VAL A 151 -27.19 -16.27 -4.43
N SER A 152 -26.97 -16.63 -3.17
CA SER A 152 -27.96 -17.37 -2.37
C SER A 152 -29.23 -16.55 -2.12
N HIS A 153 -29.08 -15.27 -1.83
CA HIS A 153 -30.21 -14.35 -1.60
C HIS A 153 -30.84 -13.83 -2.91
N SER A 154 -30.09 -13.82 -4.01
CA SER A 154 -30.51 -13.30 -5.29
C SER A 154 -30.09 -14.22 -6.45
N PRO A 155 -30.72 -15.41 -6.56
CA PRO A 155 -30.32 -16.43 -7.54
C PRO A 155 -30.38 -15.97 -9.02
N HIS A 156 -31.22 -14.99 -9.32
CA HIS A 156 -31.37 -14.42 -10.65
C HIS A 156 -30.10 -13.72 -11.14
N LEU A 157 -29.22 -13.26 -10.23
CA LEU A 157 -27.95 -12.61 -10.58
C LEU A 157 -26.92 -13.61 -11.13
N ARG A 158 -27.03 -14.90 -10.78
CA ARG A 158 -26.04 -15.93 -11.12
C ARG A 158 -25.72 -15.99 -12.61
N ALA A 159 -26.74 -15.84 -13.48
CA ALA A 159 -26.56 -15.91 -14.92
C ALA A 159 -25.85 -14.69 -15.53
N LYS A 160 -25.81 -13.57 -14.81
CA LYS A 160 -25.21 -12.31 -15.30
C LYS A 160 -23.99 -11.86 -14.52
N LEU A 161 -23.62 -12.58 -13.45
CA LEU A 161 -22.51 -12.21 -12.59
C LEU A 161 -21.20 -12.81 -13.07
N ILE A 162 -20.22 -11.95 -13.28
CA ILE A 162 -18.84 -12.34 -13.59
C ILE A 162 -17.95 -11.88 -12.45
N VAL A 163 -17.16 -12.79 -11.88
CA VAL A 163 -16.20 -12.48 -10.83
C VAL A 163 -14.79 -12.72 -11.37
N ASN A 164 -14.00 -11.67 -11.44
CA ASN A 164 -12.61 -11.75 -11.86
C ASN A 164 -11.70 -11.64 -10.64
N ILE A 165 -10.78 -12.58 -10.48
CA ILE A 165 -9.72 -12.54 -9.47
C ILE A 165 -8.41 -12.47 -10.23
N ILE A 166 -7.78 -11.29 -10.19
CA ILE A 166 -6.54 -10.99 -10.93
C ILE A 166 -5.42 -10.80 -9.93
N GLY A 167 -4.43 -11.68 -9.99
CA GLY A 167 -3.26 -11.65 -9.13
C GLY A 167 -2.60 -13.00 -9.01
N GLY A 168 -1.52 -13.04 -8.25
CA GLY A 168 -0.75 -14.26 -7.99
C GLY A 168 -0.41 -14.42 -6.53
N ALA A 169 0.11 -15.60 -6.17
CA ALA A 169 0.72 -15.81 -4.87
C ALA A 169 1.95 -14.89 -4.74
N SER A 170 2.13 -14.33 -3.55
CA SER A 170 3.43 -13.72 -3.23
C SER A 170 4.39 -14.83 -2.80
N GLY A 171 5.54 -14.86 -3.42
CA GLY A 171 6.61 -15.75 -2.98
C GLY A 171 7.05 -15.46 -1.56
#